data_f30298f070337e96836e26bc3377200a
#
_entry.id   f30298f070337e96836e26bc3377200a
#
_cell.length_a   1.000
_cell.length_b   1.000
_cell.length_c   1.000
_cell.angle_alpha   90.00
_cell.angle_beta   90.00
_cell.angle_gamma   90.00
#
_symmetry.space_group_name_H-M   'P 1'
#
loop_
_entity.id
_entity.type
_entity.pdbx_description
1 polymer ?
#
loop_
_entity_poly.entity_id
_entity_poly.type
_entity_poly.pdbx_seq_one_letter_code
_entity_poly.pdbx_strand_id
1 'polypeptide(L)'
;MGTSELTLVGVVGLALIVGETLLIVWLLIRRASRRRAKLLLEERLRFETLLSELSAGLIHVAAADLDPAIERGLGQIVTFLGVDRGNLDASADGGPGARISTGPPGLEPLPRVMDGVQFPWTTEQLRRGSVVRFTRTDELPAPAAIDRASYERAGTRSHVAFPLRASGPLLGVLSFDSVRGERAWPDELVERLRLLSEAFASALERKRMELSLADRWRLDQLLSALSVSFSRLSAVDFDRGIQRGLHQVVAFLGVEGGSLIEFSRDGRTARSWAIEEWMDVGEFPWMTSRLREGDVVSFSRLAELPDDAAVDRRSYLAHRIKPQVAVPLQVGGAVVGGLVFGAVGAERAESAELIRQLQLIGEVFANALSRKQGELEAQRLRQDLAHIGRVSAMGELTASLAHELSQPLTAILNNAEAVQCLLAGDAVNLELVREALEDIVADDKRAGDVIRRLRVLLKKGDLEFAWLDANEVVSEVAWLVRSDAVGRNVGMRLELAPDLPIVRGDRVQLQQVVLNLVLNGFDAMREPGSGDRTLVIRTARDSAAAVGVSIEDSGSGFDETDADRMFQPLYTTKTEGLGMGLAIARTIVGAHGGRLEGANNAEHGATFHFTLPVRQEAAA
;
A
#
# COMPACT_ATOMS: atom_id res chain seq x y z
N MET A 1 -89.10 51.96 71.59
CA MET A 1 -87.94 51.09 71.47
C MET A 1 -88.28 49.93 70.50
N GLY A 2 -87.94 49.97 69.24
CA GLY A 2 -88.33 48.85 68.41
C GLY A 2 -87.76 48.85 67.00
N THR A 3 -87.40 49.98 66.37
CA THR A 3 -86.97 50.04 64.97
C THR A 3 -85.42 50.03 64.76
N SER A 4 -84.66 50.52 65.74
CA SER A 4 -83.18 50.58 65.69
C SER A 4 -82.51 49.21 65.92
N GLU A 5 -83.10 48.34 66.77
CA GLU A 5 -82.55 47.01 67.07
C GLU A 5 -82.74 46.03 65.91
N LEU A 6 -83.91 46.12 65.21
CA LEU A 6 -84.17 45.27 64.03
C LEU A 6 -83.26 45.62 62.85
N THR A 7 -82.93 46.89 62.66
CA THR A 7 -81.99 47.32 61.60
C THR A 7 -80.53 46.89 61.91
N LEU A 8 -80.13 46.93 63.19
CA LEU A 8 -78.77 46.46 63.57
C LEU A 8 -78.62 44.95 63.38
N VAL A 9 -79.61 44.15 63.74
CA VAL A 9 -79.59 42.68 63.56
C VAL A 9 -79.60 42.33 62.09
N GLY A 10 -80.34 43.08 61.22
CA GLY A 10 -80.32 42.90 59.81
C GLY A 10 -78.96 43.19 59.13
N VAL A 11 -78.30 44.29 59.56
CA VAL A 11 -76.97 44.66 59.04
C VAL A 11 -75.88 43.67 59.49
N VAL A 12 -75.92 43.22 60.74
CA VAL A 12 -75.00 42.18 61.23
C VAL A 12 -75.24 40.85 60.57
N GLY A 13 -76.51 40.47 60.35
CA GLY A 13 -76.81 39.25 59.59
C GLY A 13 -76.34 39.30 58.13
N LEU A 14 -76.51 40.45 57.46
CA LEU A 14 -76.00 40.64 56.07
C LEU A 14 -74.49 40.62 56.02
N ALA A 15 -73.82 41.26 57.02
CA ALA A 15 -72.34 41.26 57.10
C ALA A 15 -71.77 39.84 57.31
N LEU A 16 -72.44 39.00 58.11
CA LEU A 16 -72.06 37.60 58.32
C LEU A 16 -72.26 36.78 57.07
N ILE A 17 -73.38 36.92 56.35
CA ILE A 17 -73.64 36.21 55.09
C ILE A 17 -72.61 36.62 53.99
N VAL A 18 -72.30 37.93 53.93
CA VAL A 18 -71.25 38.42 53.01
C VAL A 18 -69.88 37.87 53.38
N GLY A 19 -69.55 37.87 54.72
CA GLY A 19 -68.31 37.29 55.20
C GLY A 19 -68.18 35.81 54.92
N GLU A 20 -69.24 34.99 55.10
CA GLU A 20 -69.24 33.57 54.81
C GLU A 20 -69.11 33.31 53.27
N THR A 21 -69.83 34.08 52.46
CA THR A 21 -69.72 33.93 50.99
C THR A 21 -68.34 34.31 50.50
N LEU A 22 -67.73 35.38 50.99
CA LEU A 22 -66.35 35.75 50.66
C LEU A 22 -65.34 34.67 51.12
N LEU A 23 -65.52 34.08 52.26
CA LEU A 23 -64.71 33.01 52.81
C LEU A 23 -64.83 31.74 51.92
N ILE A 24 -66.06 31.39 51.54
CA ILE A 24 -66.30 30.23 50.63
C ILE A 24 -65.65 30.47 49.26
N VAL A 25 -65.81 31.63 48.66
CA VAL A 25 -65.18 32.00 47.37
C VAL A 25 -63.66 31.99 47.54
N TRP A 26 -63.10 32.52 48.57
CA TRP A 26 -61.64 32.46 48.82
C TRP A 26 -61.12 31.05 49.01
N LEU A 27 -61.84 30.17 49.73
CA LEU A 27 -61.51 28.75 49.87
C LEU A 27 -61.57 28.00 48.54
N LEU A 28 -62.56 28.28 47.71
CA LEU A 28 -62.70 27.68 46.35
C LEU A 28 -61.54 28.11 45.44
N ILE A 29 -61.24 29.42 45.45
CA ILE A 29 -60.09 29.92 44.64
C ILE A 29 -58.76 29.31 45.18
N ARG A 30 -58.54 29.24 46.44
CA ARG A 30 -57.37 28.64 47.08
C ARG A 30 -57.27 27.15 46.79
N ARG A 31 -58.42 26.42 46.81
CA ARG A 31 -58.49 24.99 46.43
C ARG A 31 -58.22 24.78 44.96
N ALA A 32 -58.72 25.60 44.06
CA ALA A 32 -58.48 25.57 42.64
C ALA A 32 -57.01 25.87 42.31
N SER A 33 -56.42 26.89 42.98
CA SER A 33 -55.00 27.23 42.82
C SER A 33 -54.07 26.09 43.30
N ARG A 34 -54.40 25.47 44.46
CA ARG A 34 -53.64 24.30 44.99
C ARG A 34 -53.74 23.10 44.03
N ARG A 35 -54.95 22.82 43.46
CA ARG A 35 -55.15 21.76 42.46
C ARG A 35 -54.34 22.04 41.22
N ARG A 36 -54.32 23.27 40.67
CA ARG A 36 -53.51 23.67 39.53
C ARG A 36 -52.01 23.49 39.80
N ALA A 37 -51.55 23.98 40.97
CA ALA A 37 -50.15 23.84 41.36
C ALA A 37 -49.73 22.36 41.49
N LYS A 38 -50.61 21.49 42.03
CA LYS A 38 -50.35 20.04 42.12
C LYS A 38 -50.28 19.39 40.74
N LEU A 39 -51.20 19.69 39.82
CA LEU A 39 -51.19 19.17 38.45
C LEU A 39 -49.94 19.60 37.69
N LEU A 40 -49.54 20.87 37.80
CA LEU A 40 -48.32 21.39 37.20
C LEU A 40 -47.07 20.69 37.76
N LEU A 41 -47.03 20.43 39.07
CA LEU A 41 -45.91 19.70 39.68
C LEU A 41 -45.86 18.23 39.21
N GLU A 42 -47.00 17.55 39.14
CA GLU A 42 -47.10 16.17 38.63
C GLU A 42 -46.68 16.08 37.16
N GLU A 43 -47.08 17.02 36.33
CA GLU A 43 -46.67 17.10 34.91
C GLU A 43 -45.16 17.36 34.80
N ARG A 44 -44.61 18.26 35.64
CA ARG A 44 -43.17 18.53 35.69
C ARG A 44 -42.39 17.27 36.08
N LEU A 45 -42.80 16.59 37.13
CA LEU A 45 -42.15 15.35 37.57
C LEU A 45 -42.18 14.26 36.51
N ARG A 46 -43.33 14.09 35.82
CA ARG A 46 -43.45 13.14 34.70
C ARG A 46 -42.49 13.47 33.55
N PHE A 47 -42.32 14.75 33.22
CA PHE A 47 -41.39 15.18 32.20
C PHE A 47 -39.92 14.93 32.61
N GLU A 48 -39.55 15.25 33.84
CA GLU A 48 -38.20 15.01 34.39
C GLU A 48 -37.88 13.51 34.41
N THR A 49 -38.86 12.67 34.76
CA THR A 49 -38.72 11.22 34.69
C THR A 49 -38.48 10.75 33.23
N LEU A 50 -39.29 11.21 32.28
CA LEU A 50 -39.13 10.89 30.85
C LEU A 50 -37.77 11.36 30.34
N LEU A 51 -37.32 12.55 30.65
CA LEU A 51 -36.01 13.08 30.28
C LEU A 51 -34.88 12.21 30.82
N SER A 52 -34.96 11.81 32.09
CA SER A 52 -33.97 10.95 32.73
C SER A 52 -33.91 9.56 32.10
N GLU A 53 -35.07 8.94 31.87
CA GLU A 53 -35.15 7.62 31.22
C GLU A 53 -34.62 7.63 29.81
N LEU A 54 -34.98 8.64 29.00
CA LEU A 54 -34.50 8.79 27.63
C LEU A 54 -32.99 9.06 27.58
N SER A 55 -32.52 9.98 28.42
CA SER A 55 -31.09 10.30 28.48
C SER A 55 -30.26 9.08 28.90
N ALA A 56 -30.68 8.35 29.94
CA ALA A 56 -30.02 7.12 30.38
C ALA A 56 -30.09 6.01 29.31
N GLY A 57 -31.25 5.86 28.68
CA GLY A 57 -31.44 4.90 27.58
C GLY A 57 -30.55 5.16 26.37
N LEU A 58 -30.33 6.45 26.02
CA LEU A 58 -29.51 6.82 24.88
C LEU A 58 -27.99 6.73 25.17
N ILE A 59 -27.55 6.88 26.42
CA ILE A 59 -26.12 6.87 26.79
C ILE A 59 -25.48 5.49 26.58
N HIS A 60 -26.21 4.42 26.88
CA HIS A 60 -25.65 3.06 26.91
C HIS A 60 -25.93 2.24 25.64
N VAL A 61 -26.68 2.77 24.68
CA VAL A 61 -27.02 2.06 23.43
C VAL A 61 -25.85 2.10 22.46
N ALA A 62 -25.51 0.94 21.87
CA ALA A 62 -24.51 0.82 20.81
C ALA A 62 -24.95 1.61 19.55
N ALA A 63 -23.99 2.08 18.75
CA ALA A 63 -24.26 2.88 17.55
C ALA A 63 -25.23 2.19 16.57
N ALA A 64 -25.17 0.86 16.48
CA ALA A 64 -26.04 0.05 15.60
C ALA A 64 -27.53 0.07 16.05
N ASP A 65 -27.77 0.16 17.37
CA ASP A 65 -29.11 0.08 17.94
C ASP A 65 -29.69 1.48 18.28
N LEU A 66 -28.95 2.53 17.96
CA LEU A 66 -29.34 3.90 18.34
C LEU A 66 -30.59 4.39 17.60
N ASP A 67 -30.75 4.08 16.31
CA ASP A 67 -31.91 4.52 15.53
C ASP A 67 -33.23 3.95 16.08
N PRO A 68 -33.35 2.64 16.38
CA PRO A 68 -34.52 2.10 17.07
C PRO A 68 -34.74 2.68 18.47
N ALA A 69 -33.68 3.04 19.18
CA ALA A 69 -33.81 3.67 20.50
C ALA A 69 -34.33 5.10 20.39
N ILE A 70 -33.86 5.88 19.41
CA ILE A 70 -34.36 7.23 19.09
C ILE A 70 -35.83 7.16 18.68
N GLU A 71 -36.23 6.21 17.82
CA GLU A 71 -37.62 6.04 17.37
C GLU A 71 -38.57 5.80 18.55
N ARG A 72 -38.21 4.89 19.46
CA ARG A 72 -38.99 4.63 20.67
C ARG A 72 -39.09 5.87 21.57
N GLY A 73 -37.96 6.55 21.78
CA GLY A 73 -37.92 7.78 22.58
C GLY A 73 -38.77 8.91 21.99
N LEU A 74 -38.68 9.08 20.66
CA LEU A 74 -39.49 10.06 19.94
C LEU A 74 -41.00 9.76 20.08
N GLY A 75 -41.40 8.49 20.00
CA GLY A 75 -42.78 8.05 20.23
C GLY A 75 -43.28 8.34 21.64
N GLN A 76 -42.44 8.15 22.66
CA GLN A 76 -42.77 8.51 24.04
C GLN A 76 -42.96 10.02 24.21
N ILE A 77 -42.12 10.85 23.60
CA ILE A 77 -42.25 12.30 23.63
C ILE A 77 -43.50 12.76 22.91
N VAL A 78 -43.81 12.24 21.73
CA VAL A 78 -45.03 12.55 20.97
C VAL A 78 -46.26 12.22 21.78
N THR A 79 -46.28 11.04 22.44
CA THR A 79 -47.39 10.63 23.32
C THR A 79 -47.52 11.55 24.55
N PHE A 80 -46.40 11.87 25.18
CA PHE A 80 -46.40 12.80 26.35
C PHE A 80 -46.89 14.19 25.99
N LEU A 81 -46.38 14.71 24.85
CA LEU A 81 -46.79 16.04 24.38
C LEU A 81 -48.22 16.05 23.82
N GLY A 82 -48.79 14.91 23.42
CA GLY A 82 -50.09 14.86 22.76
C GLY A 82 -50.08 15.58 21.41
N VAL A 83 -48.95 15.54 20.70
CA VAL A 83 -48.80 16.05 19.35
C VAL A 83 -49.00 14.94 18.29
N ASP A 84 -49.17 15.33 17.05
CA ASP A 84 -49.50 14.36 15.99
C ASP A 84 -48.25 13.75 15.31
N ARG A 85 -47.13 14.48 15.28
CA ARG A 85 -45.87 14.02 14.67
C ARG A 85 -44.67 14.44 15.46
N GLY A 86 -43.66 13.58 15.46
CA GLY A 86 -42.29 13.89 15.87
C GLY A 86 -41.32 13.43 14.80
N ASN A 87 -40.36 14.28 14.45
CA ASN A 87 -39.36 13.96 13.44
C ASN A 87 -37.97 14.27 13.97
N LEU A 88 -37.03 13.39 13.64
CA LEU A 88 -35.61 13.63 13.81
C LEU A 88 -34.94 13.42 12.44
N ASP A 89 -34.40 14.49 11.90
CA ASP A 89 -33.61 14.47 10.66
C ASP A 89 -32.13 14.58 11.04
N ALA A 90 -31.38 13.50 10.93
CA ALA A 90 -29.94 13.45 11.20
C ALA A 90 -29.13 13.77 9.93
N SER A 91 -29.34 14.97 9.37
CA SER A 91 -28.58 15.46 8.21
C SER A 91 -28.28 16.95 8.43
N ALA A 92 -27.03 17.32 8.40
CA ALA A 92 -26.59 18.71 8.62
C ALA A 92 -26.79 19.62 7.41
N ASP A 93 -26.73 19.08 6.18
CA ASP A 93 -26.65 19.83 4.92
C ASP A 93 -27.75 19.51 3.91
N GLY A 94 -28.88 18.93 4.37
CA GLY A 94 -29.99 18.56 3.48
C GLY A 94 -29.71 17.33 2.59
N GLY A 95 -28.55 16.69 2.77
CA GLY A 95 -28.18 15.46 2.08
C GLY A 95 -28.90 14.21 2.62
N PRO A 96 -28.61 13.03 2.09
CA PRO A 96 -29.22 11.77 2.50
C PRO A 96 -28.74 11.36 3.90
N GLY A 97 -29.41 11.86 4.94
CA GLY A 97 -29.20 11.45 6.32
C GLY A 97 -30.33 10.56 6.83
N ALA A 98 -30.10 9.87 7.94
CA ALA A 98 -31.13 9.09 8.60
C ALA A 98 -32.30 9.99 9.03
N ARG A 99 -33.49 9.56 8.73
CA ARG A 99 -34.72 10.21 9.16
C ARG A 99 -35.54 9.24 9.99
N ILE A 100 -35.89 9.66 11.17
CA ILE A 100 -36.77 8.94 12.07
C ILE A 100 -38.03 9.80 12.25
N SER A 101 -39.19 9.24 11.94
CA SER A 101 -40.48 9.94 12.06
C SER A 101 -41.46 9.03 12.77
N THR A 102 -42.20 9.60 13.72
CA THR A 102 -43.22 8.89 14.49
C THR A 102 -44.53 9.69 14.47
N GLY A 103 -45.67 9.00 14.36
CA GLY A 103 -46.99 9.59 14.33
C GLY A 103 -48.07 8.53 14.17
N PRO A 104 -49.37 8.88 14.22
CA PRO A 104 -50.46 7.95 14.03
C PRO A 104 -50.46 7.36 12.59
N PRO A 105 -50.91 6.11 12.43
CA PRO A 105 -51.04 5.48 11.12
C PRO A 105 -51.84 6.32 10.11
N GLY A 106 -51.34 6.47 8.90
CA GLY A 106 -51.98 7.19 7.81
C GLY A 106 -51.69 8.70 7.74
N LEU A 107 -50.87 9.23 8.67
CA LEU A 107 -50.37 10.60 8.58
C LEU A 107 -49.05 10.63 7.81
N GLU A 108 -48.99 11.35 6.68
CA GLU A 108 -47.76 11.50 5.92
C GLU A 108 -46.68 12.25 6.75
N PRO A 109 -45.41 11.84 6.72
CA PRO A 109 -44.37 12.56 7.37
C PRO A 109 -44.20 13.97 6.77
N LEU A 110 -43.88 14.96 7.60
CA LEU A 110 -43.52 16.29 7.14
C LEU A 110 -42.32 16.18 6.17
N PRO A 111 -42.23 16.93 5.06
CA PRO A 111 -41.03 17.05 4.28
C PRO A 111 -39.84 17.43 5.17
N ARG A 112 -38.59 17.11 4.78
CA ARG A 112 -37.40 17.41 5.59
C ARG A 112 -37.33 18.91 5.90
N VAL A 113 -37.32 19.27 7.17
CA VAL A 113 -37.25 20.68 7.61
C VAL A 113 -35.96 21.35 7.18
N MET A 114 -34.90 20.56 6.92
CA MET A 114 -33.61 21.02 6.36
C MET A 114 -33.58 21.08 4.84
N ASP A 115 -34.69 20.85 4.16
CA ASP A 115 -34.81 21.10 2.73
C ASP A 115 -34.84 22.61 2.47
N GLY A 116 -33.72 23.18 2.08
CA GLY A 116 -33.56 24.61 1.82
C GLY A 116 -34.42 25.12 0.64
N VAL A 117 -35.05 24.26 -0.13
CA VAL A 117 -36.01 24.61 -1.18
C VAL A 117 -37.42 24.77 -0.61
N GLN A 118 -37.85 23.82 0.22
CA GLN A 118 -39.20 23.82 0.80
C GLN A 118 -39.31 24.67 2.07
N PHE A 119 -38.24 24.78 2.86
CA PHE A 119 -38.18 25.51 4.14
C PHE A 119 -36.95 26.43 4.23
N PRO A 120 -36.76 27.37 3.30
CA PRO A 120 -35.54 28.18 3.24
C PRO A 120 -35.30 29.03 4.49
N TRP A 121 -36.35 29.69 5.00
CA TRP A 121 -36.24 30.52 6.21
C TRP A 121 -36.00 29.68 7.46
N THR A 122 -36.78 28.62 7.65
CA THR A 122 -36.65 27.70 8.79
C THR A 122 -35.25 27.07 8.82
N THR A 123 -34.77 26.59 7.69
CA THR A 123 -33.42 26.03 7.53
C THR A 123 -32.35 27.03 7.98
N GLU A 124 -32.45 28.28 7.55
CA GLU A 124 -31.48 29.32 7.93
C GLU A 124 -31.52 29.65 9.43
N GLN A 125 -32.70 29.71 10.06
CA GLN A 125 -32.84 29.90 11.49
C GLN A 125 -32.19 28.76 12.30
N LEU A 126 -32.47 27.53 11.91
CA LEU A 126 -31.90 26.34 12.55
C LEU A 126 -30.38 26.28 12.37
N ARG A 127 -29.83 26.66 11.21
CA ARG A 127 -28.38 26.78 10.98
C ARG A 127 -27.73 27.83 11.90
N ARG A 128 -28.44 28.91 12.21
CA ARG A 128 -27.99 29.92 13.18
C ARG A 128 -28.10 29.44 14.64
N GLY A 129 -28.69 28.29 14.90
CA GLY A 129 -28.91 27.73 16.22
C GLY A 129 -30.18 28.22 16.92
N SER A 130 -31.08 28.89 16.16
CA SER A 130 -32.34 29.39 16.70
C SER A 130 -33.39 28.30 16.68
N VAL A 131 -34.22 28.22 17.72
CA VAL A 131 -35.44 27.40 17.74
C VAL A 131 -36.50 28.07 16.89
N VAL A 132 -37.13 27.32 16.00
CA VAL A 132 -38.25 27.79 15.20
C VAL A 132 -39.54 27.27 15.82
N ARG A 133 -40.48 28.15 16.17
CA ARG A 133 -41.79 27.78 16.73
C ARG A 133 -42.89 28.70 16.24
N PHE A 134 -44.05 28.15 16.08
CA PHE A 134 -45.28 28.89 15.84
C PHE A 134 -46.50 28.07 16.32
N THR A 135 -47.50 28.77 16.84
CA THR A 135 -48.79 28.20 17.22
C THR A 135 -49.72 28.13 16.01
N ARG A 136 -49.60 29.12 15.11
CA ARG A 136 -50.34 29.23 13.87
C ARG A 136 -49.40 29.60 12.72
N THR A 137 -49.66 29.11 11.52
CA THR A 137 -48.82 29.39 10.35
C THR A 137 -48.78 30.87 9.97
N ASP A 138 -49.80 31.65 10.32
CA ASP A 138 -49.85 33.11 10.08
C ASP A 138 -48.91 33.92 11.00
N GLU A 139 -48.38 33.33 12.07
CA GLU A 139 -47.33 33.93 12.93
C GLU A 139 -45.96 33.95 12.26
N LEU A 140 -45.74 33.16 11.22
CA LEU A 140 -44.49 33.15 10.48
C LEU A 140 -44.23 34.50 9.80
N PRO A 141 -43.01 35.07 9.90
CA PRO A 141 -42.68 36.37 9.36
C PRO A 141 -42.74 36.40 7.80
N ALA A 142 -42.85 37.57 7.24
CA ALA A 142 -42.98 37.74 5.76
C ALA A 142 -41.87 37.02 4.96
N PRO A 143 -40.58 36.96 5.37
CA PRO A 143 -39.55 36.21 4.66
C PRO A 143 -39.80 34.69 4.62
N ALA A 144 -40.63 34.14 5.48
CA ALA A 144 -40.99 32.72 5.56
C ALA A 144 -42.20 32.33 4.71
N ALA A 145 -42.56 33.10 3.66
CA ALA A 145 -43.73 32.85 2.84
C ALA A 145 -43.71 31.46 2.16
N ILE A 146 -42.54 30.99 1.70
CA ILE A 146 -42.37 29.67 1.09
C ILE A 146 -42.57 28.57 2.16
N ASP A 147 -41.98 28.75 3.33
CA ASP A 147 -42.08 27.85 4.49
C ASP A 147 -43.56 27.72 4.91
N ARG A 148 -44.29 28.86 5.02
CA ARG A 148 -45.71 28.90 5.36
C ARG A 148 -46.51 28.02 4.40
N ALA A 149 -46.36 28.24 3.09
CA ALA A 149 -47.06 27.45 2.07
C ALA A 149 -46.71 25.94 2.15
N SER A 150 -45.48 25.61 2.54
CA SER A 150 -45.02 24.22 2.70
C SER A 150 -45.62 23.57 3.95
N TYR A 151 -45.69 24.29 5.10
CA TYR A 151 -46.39 23.80 6.30
C TYR A 151 -47.88 23.63 6.09
N GLU A 152 -48.54 24.58 5.43
CA GLU A 152 -49.96 24.49 5.08
C GLU A 152 -50.27 23.30 4.16
N ARG A 153 -49.44 23.06 3.16
CA ARG A 153 -49.54 21.91 2.26
C ARG A 153 -49.37 20.58 2.99
N ALA A 154 -48.49 20.54 3.98
CA ALA A 154 -48.28 19.38 4.85
C ALA A 154 -49.35 19.24 5.96
N GLY A 155 -50.34 20.15 6.01
CA GLY A 155 -51.40 20.15 7.02
C GLY A 155 -50.93 20.53 8.43
N THR A 156 -49.73 21.09 8.60
CA THR A 156 -49.17 21.48 9.90
C THR A 156 -49.81 22.76 10.39
N ARG A 157 -50.46 22.72 11.55
CA ARG A 157 -51.10 23.88 12.19
C ARG A 157 -50.16 24.57 13.18
N SER A 158 -49.42 23.78 13.96
CA SER A 158 -48.46 24.28 14.95
C SER A 158 -47.18 23.47 14.87
N HIS A 159 -46.05 24.09 15.05
CA HIS A 159 -44.74 23.52 14.88
C HIS A 159 -43.72 24.02 15.89
N VAL A 160 -42.81 23.16 16.28
CA VAL A 160 -41.56 23.55 16.98
C VAL A 160 -40.40 22.70 16.47
N ALA A 161 -39.27 23.33 16.17
CA ALA A 161 -38.06 22.66 15.71
C ALA A 161 -36.82 23.16 16.47
N PHE A 162 -35.97 22.20 16.81
CA PHE A 162 -34.74 22.42 17.58
C PHE A 162 -33.56 21.99 16.74
N PRO A 163 -32.52 22.83 16.61
CA PRO A 163 -31.26 22.40 15.99
C PRO A 163 -30.53 21.44 16.93
N LEU A 164 -30.13 20.27 16.40
CA LEU A 164 -29.31 19.30 17.13
C LEU A 164 -27.84 19.67 16.97
N ARG A 165 -27.26 20.23 18.03
CA ARG A 165 -25.83 20.56 18.11
C ARG A 165 -25.28 20.03 19.43
N ALA A 166 -24.09 19.44 19.37
CA ALA A 166 -23.34 19.10 20.56
C ALA A 166 -22.14 20.05 20.69
N SER A 167 -20.94 19.66 20.25
CA SER A 167 -19.73 20.48 20.42
C SER A 167 -19.29 21.23 19.14
N GLY A 168 -20.12 21.24 18.09
CA GLY A 168 -19.67 21.72 16.78
C GLY A 168 -20.79 22.02 15.77
N PRO A 169 -20.66 21.51 14.53
CA PRO A 169 -21.62 21.76 13.47
C PRO A 169 -23.00 21.19 13.78
N LEU A 170 -24.00 21.65 13.02
CA LEU A 170 -25.35 21.12 13.11
C LEU A 170 -25.37 19.64 12.71
N LEU A 171 -25.86 18.78 13.59
CA LEU A 171 -25.96 17.33 13.37
C LEU A 171 -27.31 16.91 12.77
N GLY A 172 -28.32 17.76 12.94
CA GLY A 172 -29.68 17.47 12.51
C GLY A 172 -30.70 18.39 13.14
N VAL A 173 -31.96 18.02 13.02
CA VAL A 173 -33.11 18.76 13.56
C VAL A 173 -34.09 17.81 14.23
N LEU A 174 -34.54 18.20 15.42
CA LEU A 174 -35.66 17.58 16.12
C LEU A 174 -36.89 18.45 15.95
N SER A 175 -38.02 17.94 15.47
CA SER A 175 -39.24 18.72 15.34
C SER A 175 -40.50 18.00 15.81
N PHE A 176 -41.47 18.77 16.25
CA PHE A 176 -42.79 18.30 16.67
C PHE A 176 -43.88 19.11 15.99
N ASP A 177 -44.92 18.42 15.50
CA ASP A 177 -46.01 19.00 14.73
C ASP A 177 -47.36 18.64 15.30
N SER A 178 -48.28 19.59 15.28
CA SER A 178 -49.71 19.36 15.48
C SER A 178 -50.48 19.64 14.19
N VAL A 179 -51.26 18.65 13.74
CA VAL A 179 -52.04 18.69 12.52
C VAL A 179 -53.54 18.83 12.82
N ARG A 180 -54.03 18.19 13.87
CA ARG A 180 -55.44 18.16 14.26
C ARG A 180 -55.95 19.41 14.92
N GLY A 181 -55.06 20.16 15.56
CA GLY A 181 -55.40 21.37 16.31
C GLY A 181 -54.22 22.32 16.47
N GLU A 182 -54.54 23.56 16.83
CA GLU A 182 -53.53 24.55 17.21
C GLU A 182 -52.98 24.23 18.62
N ARG A 183 -51.65 24.32 18.78
CA ARG A 183 -50.97 24.07 20.05
C ARG A 183 -50.02 25.20 20.36
N ALA A 184 -50.16 25.79 21.56
CA ALA A 184 -49.20 26.76 22.08
C ALA A 184 -47.93 26.06 22.54
N TRP A 185 -46.80 26.74 22.34
CA TRP A 185 -45.46 26.31 22.77
C TRP A 185 -44.91 27.30 23.83
N PRO A 186 -45.30 27.15 25.10
CA PRO A 186 -44.83 28.04 26.19
C PRO A 186 -43.30 27.95 26.34
N ASP A 187 -42.65 29.04 26.75
CA ASP A 187 -41.20 29.11 26.92
C ASP A 187 -40.66 28.00 27.83
N GLU A 188 -41.37 27.70 28.93
CA GLU A 188 -40.99 26.63 29.86
C GLU A 188 -40.96 25.25 29.18
N LEU A 189 -41.90 24.95 28.29
CA LEU A 189 -41.93 23.71 27.51
C LEU A 189 -40.82 23.68 26.47
N VAL A 190 -40.57 24.78 25.78
CA VAL A 190 -39.49 24.92 24.79
C VAL A 190 -38.14 24.69 25.44
N GLU A 191 -37.86 25.25 26.62
CA GLU A 191 -36.60 25.02 27.32
C GLU A 191 -36.44 23.56 27.77
N ARG A 192 -37.50 22.90 28.20
CA ARG A 192 -37.45 21.45 28.51
C ARG A 192 -37.21 20.60 27.28
N LEU A 193 -37.82 20.91 26.16
CA LEU A 193 -37.59 20.20 24.87
C LEU A 193 -36.18 20.47 24.33
N ARG A 194 -35.57 21.62 24.67
CA ARG A 194 -34.18 21.90 24.34
C ARG A 194 -33.25 20.92 25.04
N LEU A 195 -33.45 20.61 26.34
CA LEU A 195 -32.66 19.61 27.06
C LEU A 195 -32.77 18.22 26.40
N LEU A 196 -33.97 17.85 25.94
CA LEU A 196 -34.13 16.61 25.14
C LEU A 196 -33.35 16.66 23.82
N SER A 197 -33.39 17.80 23.12
CA SER A 197 -32.65 17.95 21.85
C SER A 197 -31.12 17.82 22.05
N GLU A 198 -30.60 18.29 23.17
CA GLU A 198 -29.19 18.14 23.58
C GLU A 198 -28.84 16.66 23.83
N ALA A 199 -29.71 15.88 24.48
CA ALA A 199 -29.52 14.47 24.72
C ALA A 199 -29.46 13.68 23.38
N PHE A 200 -30.40 13.97 22.44
CA PHE A 200 -30.37 13.38 21.10
C PHE A 200 -29.13 13.82 20.33
N ALA A 201 -28.75 15.09 20.39
CA ALA A 201 -27.55 15.60 19.71
C ALA A 201 -26.28 14.87 20.19
N SER A 202 -26.13 14.71 21.51
CA SER A 202 -24.99 14.00 22.12
C SER A 202 -24.95 12.53 21.70
N ALA A 203 -26.10 11.86 21.62
CA ALA A 203 -26.19 10.47 21.15
C ALA A 203 -25.82 10.33 19.68
N LEU A 204 -26.28 11.24 18.81
CA LEU A 204 -25.93 11.27 17.39
C LEU A 204 -24.44 11.57 17.16
N GLU A 205 -23.86 12.51 17.92
CA GLU A 205 -22.44 12.83 17.86
C GLU A 205 -21.59 11.61 18.22
N ARG A 206 -21.93 10.91 19.31
CA ARG A 206 -21.26 9.67 19.70
C ARG A 206 -21.35 8.61 18.60
N LYS A 207 -22.54 8.35 18.05
CA LYS A 207 -22.72 7.42 16.92
C LYS A 207 -21.80 7.76 15.75
N ARG A 208 -21.74 9.04 15.37
CA ARG A 208 -20.90 9.51 14.28
C ARG A 208 -19.41 9.28 14.58
N MET A 209 -18.98 9.55 15.82
CA MET A 209 -17.59 9.32 16.25
C MET A 209 -17.24 7.82 16.24
N GLU A 210 -18.12 6.96 16.79
CA GLU A 210 -17.90 5.50 16.82
C GLU A 210 -17.78 4.92 15.40
N LEU A 211 -18.66 5.32 14.47
CA LEU A 211 -18.60 4.89 13.07
C LEU A 211 -17.31 5.37 12.39
N SER A 212 -16.93 6.64 12.60
CA SER A 212 -15.70 7.20 12.04
C SER A 212 -14.44 6.49 12.57
N LEU A 213 -14.41 6.16 13.87
CA LEU A 213 -13.31 5.39 14.45
C LEU A 213 -13.26 3.97 13.90
N ALA A 214 -14.40 3.30 13.73
CA ALA A 214 -14.47 1.97 13.16
C ALA A 214 -13.97 1.94 11.70
N ASP A 215 -14.34 2.96 10.91
CA ASP A 215 -13.89 3.07 9.52
C ASP A 215 -12.37 3.33 9.42
N ARG A 216 -11.83 4.21 10.27
CA ARG A 216 -10.38 4.44 10.37
C ARG A 216 -9.64 3.17 10.77
N TRP A 217 -10.12 2.47 11.77
CA TRP A 217 -9.50 1.22 12.23
C TRP A 217 -9.48 0.15 11.12
N ARG A 218 -10.58 0.00 10.35
CA ARG A 218 -10.63 -0.91 9.20
C ARG A 218 -9.61 -0.52 8.12
N LEU A 219 -9.46 0.78 7.84
CA LEU A 219 -8.47 1.27 6.89
C LEU A 219 -7.05 0.97 7.38
N ASP A 220 -6.74 1.27 8.64
CA ASP A 220 -5.42 1.01 9.23
C ASP A 220 -5.06 -0.49 9.19
N GLN A 221 -6.03 -1.36 9.45
CA GLN A 221 -5.83 -2.81 9.30
C GLN A 221 -5.53 -3.21 7.85
N LEU A 222 -6.25 -2.66 6.87
CA LEU A 222 -5.98 -2.92 5.46
C LEU A 222 -4.57 -2.45 5.07
N LEU A 223 -4.20 -1.22 5.42
CA LEU A 223 -2.88 -0.65 5.11
C LEU A 223 -1.75 -1.49 5.73
N SER A 224 -1.91 -1.92 6.98
CA SER A 224 -0.96 -2.80 7.67
C SER A 224 -0.84 -4.15 6.98
N ALA A 225 -1.96 -4.79 6.64
CA ALA A 225 -1.97 -6.08 5.96
C ALA A 225 -1.31 -6.02 4.57
N LEU A 226 -1.61 -4.97 3.79
CA LEU A 226 -0.98 -4.73 2.49
C LEU A 226 0.53 -4.50 2.63
N SER A 227 0.95 -3.65 3.58
CA SER A 227 2.36 -3.33 3.82
C SER A 227 3.16 -4.57 4.21
N VAL A 228 2.64 -5.40 5.11
CA VAL A 228 3.28 -6.67 5.52
C VAL A 228 3.31 -7.66 4.35
N SER A 229 2.21 -7.78 3.60
CA SER A 229 2.15 -8.66 2.43
C SER A 229 3.20 -8.25 1.40
N PHE A 230 3.24 -6.97 1.04
CA PHE A 230 4.16 -6.47 0.01
C PHE A 230 5.63 -6.50 0.45
N SER A 231 5.94 -6.30 1.75
CA SER A 231 7.31 -6.35 2.24
C SER A 231 7.98 -7.72 2.08
N ARG A 232 7.21 -8.79 2.00
CA ARG A 232 7.68 -10.18 1.87
C ARG A 232 7.68 -10.72 0.44
N LEU A 233 7.21 -9.94 -0.54
CA LEU A 233 7.13 -10.38 -1.93
C LEU A 233 8.53 -10.47 -2.55
N SER A 234 8.83 -11.62 -3.13
CA SER A 234 9.94 -11.77 -4.07
C SER A 234 9.59 -11.16 -5.44
N ALA A 235 10.59 -10.86 -6.26
CA ALA A 235 10.35 -10.37 -7.63
C ALA A 235 9.47 -11.34 -8.46
N VAL A 236 9.57 -12.64 -8.20
CA VAL A 236 8.78 -13.69 -8.89
C VAL A 236 7.31 -13.68 -8.47
N ASP A 237 7.04 -13.41 -7.18
CA ASP A 237 5.68 -13.44 -6.63
C ASP A 237 4.99 -12.07 -6.66
N PHE A 238 5.70 -11.06 -7.14
CA PHE A 238 5.24 -9.67 -7.09
C PHE A 238 3.89 -9.47 -7.77
N ASP A 239 3.74 -9.94 -8.99
CA ASP A 239 2.52 -9.74 -9.78
C ASP A 239 1.30 -10.38 -9.09
N ARG A 240 1.44 -11.58 -8.55
CA ARG A 240 0.38 -12.24 -7.76
C ARG A 240 0.09 -11.51 -6.45
N GLY A 241 1.11 -10.93 -5.84
CA GLY A 241 0.96 -10.14 -4.62
C GLY A 241 0.16 -8.87 -4.87
N ILE A 242 0.48 -8.13 -5.91
CA ILE A 242 -0.25 -6.92 -6.33
C ILE A 242 -1.71 -7.25 -6.64
N GLN A 243 -2.00 -8.30 -7.42
CA GLN A 243 -3.37 -8.72 -7.71
C GLN A 243 -4.16 -9.03 -6.43
N ARG A 244 -3.58 -9.78 -5.49
CA ARG A 244 -4.23 -10.06 -4.20
C ARG A 244 -4.51 -8.78 -3.41
N GLY A 245 -3.55 -7.85 -3.38
CA GLY A 245 -3.74 -6.55 -2.74
C GLY A 245 -4.86 -5.74 -3.37
N LEU A 246 -4.96 -5.69 -4.70
CA LEU A 246 -6.05 -5.04 -5.41
C LEU A 246 -7.42 -5.65 -5.06
N HIS A 247 -7.53 -6.98 -4.99
CA HIS A 247 -8.77 -7.64 -4.56
C HIS A 247 -9.19 -7.24 -3.15
N GLN A 248 -8.23 -7.15 -2.22
CA GLN A 248 -8.51 -6.70 -0.85
C GLN A 248 -9.03 -5.27 -0.81
N VAL A 249 -8.44 -4.38 -1.61
CA VAL A 249 -8.87 -2.97 -1.70
C VAL A 249 -10.27 -2.87 -2.32
N VAL A 250 -10.53 -3.58 -3.43
CA VAL A 250 -11.84 -3.61 -4.09
C VAL A 250 -12.93 -4.11 -3.13
N ALA A 251 -12.65 -5.18 -2.39
CA ALA A 251 -13.56 -5.70 -1.38
C ALA A 251 -13.79 -4.71 -0.22
N PHE A 252 -12.74 -4.03 0.23
CA PHE A 252 -12.83 -3.00 1.27
C PHE A 252 -13.68 -1.80 0.84
N LEU A 253 -13.47 -1.31 -0.39
CA LEU A 253 -14.19 -0.16 -0.94
C LEU A 253 -15.63 -0.52 -1.35
N GLY A 254 -15.94 -1.81 -1.57
CA GLY A 254 -17.21 -2.27 -2.10
C GLY A 254 -17.46 -1.78 -3.54
N VAL A 255 -16.41 -1.72 -4.37
CA VAL A 255 -16.46 -1.35 -5.78
C VAL A 255 -16.43 -2.58 -6.68
N GLU A 256 -16.81 -2.44 -7.96
CA GLU A 256 -16.92 -3.57 -8.88
C GLU A 256 -15.56 -4.00 -9.46
N GLY A 257 -14.60 -3.06 -9.58
CA GLY A 257 -13.29 -3.36 -10.14
C GLY A 257 -12.24 -2.35 -9.76
N GLY A 258 -10.98 -2.74 -9.97
CA GLY A 258 -9.84 -1.87 -9.75
C GLY A 258 -8.63 -2.30 -10.58
N SER A 259 -7.78 -1.37 -10.94
CA SER A 259 -6.53 -1.62 -11.64
C SER A 259 -5.39 -0.78 -11.08
N LEU A 260 -4.19 -1.33 -11.17
CA LEU A 260 -2.95 -0.64 -10.91
C LEU A 260 -2.25 -0.40 -12.25
N ILE A 261 -1.80 0.80 -12.50
CA ILE A 261 -1.02 1.21 -13.67
C ILE A 261 0.39 1.53 -13.20
N GLU A 262 1.41 0.87 -13.77
CA GLU A 262 2.82 1.20 -13.57
C GLU A 262 3.33 1.95 -14.80
N PHE A 263 3.92 3.13 -14.62
CA PHE A 263 4.55 3.86 -15.71
C PHE A 263 6.00 3.40 -15.90
N SER A 264 6.42 3.25 -17.17
CA SER A 264 7.85 3.05 -17.49
C SER A 264 8.64 4.32 -17.17
N ARG A 265 9.94 4.17 -16.85
CA ARG A 265 10.83 5.30 -16.53
C ARG A 265 10.94 6.34 -17.64
N ASP A 266 10.86 5.93 -18.91
CA ASP A 266 10.87 6.82 -20.06
C ASP A 266 9.51 7.50 -20.33
N GLY A 267 8.50 7.14 -19.52
CA GLY A 267 7.15 7.68 -19.63
C GLY A 267 6.37 7.27 -20.90
N ARG A 268 6.93 6.39 -21.76
CA ARG A 268 6.33 6.04 -23.05
C ARG A 268 5.37 4.89 -23.00
N THR A 269 5.57 3.99 -22.05
CA THR A 269 4.74 2.80 -21.89
C THR A 269 4.19 2.72 -20.47
N ALA A 270 3.15 1.93 -20.30
CA ALA A 270 2.61 1.61 -19.00
C ALA A 270 2.16 0.15 -18.97
N ARG A 271 2.28 -0.47 -17.80
CA ARG A 271 1.79 -1.80 -17.53
C ARG A 271 0.61 -1.71 -16.59
N SER A 272 -0.44 -2.48 -16.86
CA SER A 272 -1.62 -2.53 -16.01
C SER A 272 -1.80 -3.92 -15.37
N TRP A 273 -2.23 -3.95 -14.10
CA TRP A 273 -2.77 -5.12 -13.42
C TRP A 273 -4.23 -4.83 -13.13
N ALA A 274 -5.14 -5.47 -13.84
CA ALA A 274 -6.58 -5.33 -13.65
C ALA A 274 -7.18 -6.59 -13.00
N ILE A 275 -8.32 -6.44 -12.34
CA ILE A 275 -9.03 -7.56 -11.74
C ILE A 275 -9.81 -8.34 -12.80
N GLU A 276 -10.31 -7.68 -13.86
CA GLU A 276 -11.15 -8.35 -14.88
C GLU A 276 -10.67 -8.24 -16.32
N GLU A 277 -10.02 -7.16 -16.78
CA GLU A 277 -9.51 -7.06 -18.16
C GLU A 277 -8.35 -6.06 -18.29
N TRP A 278 -7.48 -6.29 -19.29
CA TRP A 278 -6.37 -5.41 -19.64
C TRP A 278 -6.89 -4.09 -20.21
N MET A 279 -6.63 -2.97 -19.54
CA MET A 279 -6.75 -1.66 -20.15
C MET A 279 -5.42 -1.32 -20.85
N ASP A 280 -5.47 -1.10 -22.15
CA ASP A 280 -4.35 -0.45 -22.84
C ASP A 280 -4.34 1.04 -22.42
N VAL A 281 -3.28 1.42 -21.71
CA VAL A 281 -3.10 2.79 -21.21
C VAL A 281 -3.08 3.81 -22.36
N GLY A 282 -2.69 3.38 -23.57
CA GLY A 282 -2.73 4.20 -24.79
C GLY A 282 -4.14 4.62 -25.20
N GLU A 283 -5.17 3.92 -24.75
CA GLU A 283 -6.57 4.27 -24.99
C GLU A 283 -7.10 5.38 -24.06
N PHE A 284 -6.33 5.75 -23.01
CA PHE A 284 -6.72 6.76 -22.01
C PHE A 284 -5.63 7.84 -21.85
N PRO A 285 -5.27 8.55 -22.92
CA PRO A 285 -4.15 9.50 -22.92
C PRO A 285 -4.37 10.68 -21.97
N TRP A 286 -5.59 11.21 -21.88
CA TRP A 286 -5.92 12.34 -21.00
C TRP A 286 -5.80 11.94 -19.53
N MET A 287 -6.44 10.84 -19.11
CA MET A 287 -6.36 10.32 -17.73
C MET A 287 -4.91 10.06 -17.34
N THR A 288 -4.15 9.42 -18.23
CA THR A 288 -2.74 9.10 -18.00
C THR A 288 -1.88 10.35 -17.83
N SER A 289 -2.13 11.40 -18.64
CA SER A 289 -1.44 12.68 -18.51
C SER A 289 -1.71 13.33 -17.15
N ARG A 290 -2.98 13.41 -16.75
CA ARG A 290 -3.37 14.00 -15.46
C ARG A 290 -2.76 13.24 -14.28
N LEU A 291 -2.78 11.91 -14.32
CA LEU A 291 -2.12 11.10 -13.29
C LEU A 291 -0.62 11.37 -13.21
N ARG A 292 0.07 11.52 -14.36
CA ARG A 292 1.50 11.86 -14.39
C ARG A 292 1.81 13.25 -13.85
N GLU A 293 0.90 14.18 -13.99
CA GLU A 293 0.96 15.53 -13.38
C GLU A 293 0.72 15.49 -11.86
N GLY A 294 0.30 14.34 -11.33
CA GLY A 294 0.01 14.14 -9.92
C GLY A 294 -1.44 14.44 -9.53
N ASP A 295 -2.31 14.63 -10.51
CA ASP A 295 -3.70 14.97 -10.29
C ASP A 295 -4.55 13.72 -10.06
N VAL A 296 -5.57 13.87 -9.21
CA VAL A 296 -6.64 12.90 -9.06
C VAL A 296 -7.66 13.10 -10.17
N VAL A 297 -8.01 12.03 -10.86
CA VAL A 297 -9.07 12.03 -11.86
C VAL A 297 -10.31 11.38 -11.25
N SER A 298 -11.42 12.11 -11.21
CA SER A 298 -12.69 11.61 -10.68
C SER A 298 -13.83 12.13 -11.55
N PHE A 299 -14.76 11.25 -11.93
CA PHE A 299 -16.00 11.64 -12.61
C PHE A 299 -17.11 10.65 -12.27
N SER A 300 -18.32 11.18 -12.19
CA SER A 300 -19.54 10.42 -11.93
C SER A 300 -20.33 10.14 -13.22
N ARG A 301 -20.12 10.96 -14.24
CA ARG A 301 -20.74 10.84 -15.56
C ARG A 301 -19.75 11.21 -16.65
N LEU A 302 -19.76 10.48 -17.75
CA LEU A 302 -18.85 10.75 -18.89
C LEU A 302 -18.99 12.16 -19.49
N ALA A 303 -20.14 12.81 -19.28
CA ALA A 303 -20.36 14.20 -19.70
C ALA A 303 -19.55 15.24 -18.88
N GLU A 304 -19.00 14.85 -17.74
CA GLU A 304 -18.17 15.68 -16.88
C GLU A 304 -16.72 15.74 -17.38
N LEU A 305 -16.33 14.80 -18.24
CA LEU A 305 -15.02 14.81 -18.86
C LEU A 305 -14.85 16.02 -19.80
N PRO A 306 -13.74 16.74 -19.73
CA PRO A 306 -13.48 17.90 -20.58
C PRO A 306 -13.33 17.52 -22.06
N ASP A 307 -13.35 18.51 -22.95
CA ASP A 307 -13.36 18.25 -24.40
C ASP A 307 -12.04 17.63 -24.90
N ASP A 308 -10.92 17.91 -24.26
CA ASP A 308 -9.62 17.31 -24.55
C ASP A 308 -9.53 15.81 -24.18
N ALA A 309 -10.45 15.30 -23.35
CA ALA A 309 -10.62 13.89 -23.05
C ALA A 309 -11.49 13.13 -24.08
N ALA A 310 -11.59 13.59 -25.30
CA ALA A 310 -12.45 12.99 -26.34
C ALA A 310 -12.04 11.54 -26.69
N VAL A 311 -10.76 11.20 -26.63
CA VAL A 311 -10.26 9.83 -26.84
C VAL A 311 -10.69 8.94 -25.68
N ASP A 312 -10.40 9.35 -24.46
CA ASP A 312 -10.78 8.64 -23.23
C ASP A 312 -12.28 8.39 -23.16
N ARG A 313 -13.10 9.41 -23.48
CA ARG A 313 -14.58 9.30 -23.50
C ARG A 313 -15.05 8.20 -24.45
N ARG A 314 -14.43 8.06 -25.64
CA ARG A 314 -14.74 6.98 -26.59
C ARG A 314 -14.35 5.62 -26.05
N SER A 315 -13.18 5.51 -25.43
CA SER A 315 -12.67 4.28 -24.83
C SER A 315 -13.54 3.85 -23.65
N TYR A 316 -13.94 4.77 -22.79
CA TYR A 316 -14.89 4.48 -21.69
C TYR A 316 -16.23 3.94 -22.21
N LEU A 317 -16.76 4.51 -23.29
CA LEU A 317 -18.00 4.02 -23.92
C LEU A 317 -17.82 2.64 -24.57
N ALA A 318 -16.72 2.42 -25.29
CA ALA A 318 -16.43 1.16 -25.97
C ALA A 318 -16.29 -0.01 -24.97
N HIS A 319 -15.60 0.22 -23.86
CA HIS A 319 -15.39 -0.79 -22.81
C HIS A 319 -16.47 -0.81 -21.74
N ARG A 320 -17.55 0.00 -21.88
CA ARG A 320 -18.63 0.13 -20.89
C ARG A 320 -18.16 0.43 -19.47
N ILE A 321 -17.06 1.17 -19.37
CA ILE A 321 -16.46 1.53 -18.09
C ILE A 321 -17.38 2.53 -17.38
N LYS A 322 -17.74 2.23 -16.15
CA LYS A 322 -18.60 3.03 -15.28
C LYS A 322 -17.81 4.20 -14.65
N PRO A 323 -18.49 5.09 -13.92
CA PRO A 323 -17.83 6.15 -13.14
C PRO A 323 -16.64 5.64 -12.37
N GLN A 324 -15.55 6.41 -12.34
CA GLN A 324 -14.30 5.97 -11.71
C GLN A 324 -13.60 7.08 -10.94
N VAL A 325 -12.71 6.64 -10.05
CA VAL A 325 -11.72 7.48 -9.39
C VAL A 325 -10.34 6.89 -9.67
N ALA A 326 -9.42 7.73 -10.14
CA ALA A 326 -8.03 7.38 -10.35
C ALA A 326 -7.14 8.28 -9.51
N VAL A 327 -6.22 7.70 -8.75
CA VAL A 327 -5.26 8.42 -7.91
C VAL A 327 -3.83 8.14 -8.35
N PRO A 328 -2.95 9.15 -8.40
CA PRO A 328 -1.55 8.96 -8.74
C PRO A 328 -0.80 8.22 -7.64
N LEU A 329 0.13 7.35 -8.04
CA LEU A 329 1.08 6.67 -7.17
C LEU A 329 2.38 7.44 -7.14
N GLN A 330 2.71 8.03 -6.00
CA GLN A 330 3.87 8.90 -5.85
C GLN A 330 4.89 8.33 -4.86
N VAL A 331 6.17 8.44 -5.21
CA VAL A 331 7.31 8.12 -4.34
C VAL A 331 8.35 9.23 -4.45
N GLY A 332 8.66 9.89 -3.33
CA GLY A 332 9.65 10.97 -3.32
C GLY A 332 9.33 12.13 -4.26
N GLY A 333 8.05 12.40 -4.52
CA GLY A 333 7.57 13.45 -5.43
C GLY A 333 7.51 13.06 -6.91
N ALA A 334 7.97 11.84 -7.28
CA ALA A 334 7.84 11.31 -8.63
C ALA A 334 6.61 10.39 -8.74
N VAL A 335 5.84 10.53 -9.81
CA VAL A 335 4.71 9.64 -10.10
C VAL A 335 5.22 8.38 -10.78
N VAL A 336 5.01 7.24 -10.15
CA VAL A 336 5.43 5.91 -10.64
C VAL A 336 4.31 5.11 -11.28
N GLY A 337 3.06 5.58 -11.13
CA GLY A 337 1.89 4.89 -11.64
C GLY A 337 0.57 5.52 -11.22
N GLY A 338 -0.52 4.76 -11.29
CA GLY A 338 -1.85 5.15 -10.83
C GLY A 338 -2.67 3.96 -10.32
N LEU A 339 -3.57 4.21 -9.38
CA LEU A 339 -4.62 3.29 -8.97
C LEU A 339 -5.97 3.78 -9.50
N VAL A 340 -6.70 2.91 -10.17
CA VAL A 340 -7.99 3.22 -10.79
C VAL A 340 -9.05 2.28 -10.24
N PHE A 341 -10.20 2.82 -9.82
CA PHE A 341 -11.33 2.06 -9.30
C PHE A 341 -12.61 2.45 -10.03
N GLY A 342 -13.34 1.44 -10.53
CA GLY A 342 -14.58 1.61 -11.28
C GLY A 342 -15.83 1.33 -10.46
N ALA A 343 -16.98 1.83 -10.93
CA ALA A 343 -18.31 1.68 -10.30
C ALA A 343 -18.40 2.24 -8.87
N VAL A 344 -17.76 3.38 -8.64
CA VAL A 344 -17.97 4.18 -7.43
C VAL A 344 -19.28 4.94 -7.62
N GLY A 345 -20.24 4.82 -6.68
CA GLY A 345 -21.51 5.57 -6.76
C GLY A 345 -21.26 7.08 -6.85
N ALA A 346 -22.11 7.80 -7.61
CA ALA A 346 -21.91 9.21 -7.96
C ALA A 346 -21.55 10.10 -6.75
N GLU A 347 -22.25 9.96 -5.63
CA GLU A 347 -21.99 10.74 -4.42
C GLU A 347 -20.68 10.34 -3.70
N ARG A 348 -20.18 9.13 -3.94
CA ARG A 348 -18.95 8.62 -3.31
C ARG A 348 -17.71 9.01 -4.10
N ALA A 349 -17.81 9.13 -5.42
CA ALA A 349 -16.66 9.46 -6.29
C ALA A 349 -16.07 10.84 -5.98
N GLU A 350 -16.86 11.78 -5.51
CA GLU A 350 -16.46 13.15 -5.16
C GLU A 350 -16.10 13.33 -3.68
N SER A 351 -16.21 12.28 -2.86
CA SER A 351 -15.92 12.36 -1.43
C SER A 351 -14.43 12.60 -1.19
N ALA A 352 -14.07 13.74 -0.60
CA ALA A 352 -12.70 14.04 -0.18
C ALA A 352 -12.12 12.98 0.77
N GLU A 353 -12.97 12.31 1.54
CA GLU A 353 -12.57 11.22 2.42
C GLU A 353 -12.15 9.97 1.65
N LEU A 354 -12.92 9.57 0.62
CA LEU A 354 -12.58 8.46 -0.25
C LEU A 354 -11.26 8.72 -0.98
N ILE A 355 -11.08 9.92 -1.53
CA ILE A 355 -9.84 10.30 -2.23
C ILE A 355 -8.65 10.19 -1.28
N ARG A 356 -8.76 10.68 -0.04
CA ARG A 356 -7.68 10.54 0.97
C ARG A 356 -7.37 9.07 1.30
N GLN A 357 -8.40 8.24 1.47
CA GLN A 357 -8.22 6.79 1.70
C GLN A 357 -7.50 6.13 0.53
N LEU A 358 -7.89 6.45 -0.71
CA LEU A 358 -7.25 5.94 -1.92
C LEU A 358 -5.81 6.42 -2.06
N GLN A 359 -5.50 7.65 -1.69
CA GLN A 359 -4.13 8.17 -1.68
C GLN A 359 -3.25 7.41 -0.68
N LEU A 360 -3.73 7.15 0.56
CA LEU A 360 -3.00 6.36 1.55
C LEU A 360 -2.77 4.91 1.07
N ILE A 361 -3.78 4.28 0.48
CA ILE A 361 -3.64 2.96 -0.15
C ILE A 361 -2.62 3.04 -1.28
N GLY A 362 -2.69 4.10 -2.10
CA GLY A 362 -1.76 4.37 -3.19
C GLY A 362 -0.31 4.44 -2.75
N GLU A 363 -0.01 5.07 -1.62
CA GLU A 363 1.34 5.13 -1.06
C GLU A 363 1.92 3.74 -0.78
N VAL A 364 1.11 2.80 -0.29
CA VAL A 364 1.55 1.42 -0.02
C VAL A 364 1.90 0.70 -1.32
N PHE A 365 1.09 0.84 -2.36
CA PHE A 365 1.37 0.26 -3.68
C PHE A 365 2.57 0.95 -4.35
N ALA A 366 2.68 2.26 -4.27
CA ALA A 366 3.78 3.04 -4.82
C ALA A 366 5.12 2.59 -4.22
N ASN A 367 5.19 2.43 -2.89
CA ASN A 367 6.37 1.94 -2.19
C ASN A 367 6.73 0.50 -2.62
N ALA A 368 5.75 -0.37 -2.83
CA ALA A 368 5.97 -1.73 -3.32
C ALA A 368 6.57 -1.73 -4.75
N LEU A 369 6.01 -0.93 -5.66
CA LEU A 369 6.53 -0.75 -7.03
C LEU A 369 7.96 -0.20 -7.04
N SER A 370 8.22 0.86 -6.28
CA SER A 370 9.54 1.49 -6.18
C SER A 370 10.60 0.52 -5.66
N ARG A 371 10.26 -0.28 -4.64
CA ARG A 371 11.16 -1.32 -4.13
C ARG A 371 11.48 -2.37 -5.19
N LYS A 372 10.47 -2.90 -5.89
CA LYS A 372 10.67 -3.84 -7.00
C LYS A 372 11.62 -3.28 -8.05
N GLN A 373 11.39 -2.03 -8.47
CA GLN A 373 12.24 -1.36 -9.46
C GLN A 373 13.68 -1.22 -8.95
N GLY A 374 13.86 -0.84 -7.69
CA GLY A 374 15.18 -0.75 -7.05
C GLY A 374 15.91 -2.10 -6.97
N GLU A 375 15.20 -3.18 -6.63
CA GLU A 375 15.76 -4.54 -6.59
C GLU A 375 16.21 -5.00 -7.98
N LEU A 376 15.38 -4.79 -9.01
CA LEU A 376 15.72 -5.15 -10.41
C LEU A 376 16.91 -4.34 -10.93
N GLU A 377 17.00 -3.06 -10.60
CA GLU A 377 18.13 -2.22 -11.00
C GLU A 377 19.42 -2.63 -10.29
N ALA A 378 19.35 -2.89 -8.98
CA ALA A 378 20.50 -3.40 -8.22
C ALA A 378 20.98 -4.74 -8.77
N GLN A 379 20.07 -5.63 -9.18
CA GLN A 379 20.43 -6.89 -9.81
C GLN A 379 21.12 -6.66 -11.17
N ARG A 380 20.59 -5.76 -12.00
CA ARG A 380 21.18 -5.40 -13.29
C ARG A 380 22.60 -4.81 -13.14
N LEU A 381 22.76 -3.88 -12.21
CA LEU A 381 24.09 -3.29 -11.92
C LEU A 381 25.11 -4.33 -11.44
N ARG A 382 24.68 -5.29 -10.61
CA ARG A 382 25.56 -6.40 -10.19
C ARG A 382 26.00 -7.25 -11.37
N GLN A 383 25.10 -7.53 -12.33
CA GLN A 383 25.42 -8.27 -13.56
C GLN A 383 26.39 -7.49 -14.44
N ASP A 384 26.21 -6.19 -14.60
CA ASP A 384 27.09 -5.32 -15.38
C ASP A 384 28.50 -5.25 -14.75
N LEU A 385 28.59 -5.11 -13.43
CA LEU A 385 29.87 -5.13 -12.71
C LEU A 385 30.58 -6.47 -12.85
N ALA A 386 29.86 -7.59 -12.74
CA ALA A 386 30.43 -8.92 -12.96
C ALA A 386 30.94 -9.09 -14.41
N HIS A 387 30.25 -8.55 -15.41
CA HIS A 387 30.70 -8.57 -16.79
C HIS A 387 31.97 -7.75 -17.00
N ILE A 388 32.03 -6.52 -16.46
CA ILE A 388 33.24 -5.66 -16.52
C ILE A 388 34.43 -6.36 -15.87
N GLY A 389 34.20 -7.00 -14.71
CA GLY A 389 35.24 -7.77 -14.03
C GLY A 389 35.82 -8.91 -14.87
N ARG A 390 34.96 -9.65 -15.61
CA ARG A 390 35.42 -10.70 -16.55
C ARG A 390 36.28 -10.13 -17.67
N VAL A 391 35.83 -9.06 -18.28
CA VAL A 391 36.57 -8.38 -19.36
C VAL A 391 37.93 -7.87 -18.86
N SER A 392 37.99 -7.31 -17.66
CA SER A 392 39.24 -6.82 -17.05
C SER A 392 40.22 -7.96 -16.77
N ALA A 393 39.75 -9.04 -16.13
CA ALA A 393 40.60 -10.23 -15.88
C ALA A 393 41.15 -10.83 -17.19
N MET A 394 40.38 -10.77 -18.26
CA MET A 394 40.78 -11.23 -19.58
C MET A 394 41.83 -10.30 -20.21
N GLY A 395 41.77 -9.00 -19.95
CA GLY A 395 42.79 -8.02 -20.35
C GLY A 395 44.18 -8.42 -19.85
N GLU A 396 44.27 -8.87 -18.60
CA GLU A 396 45.54 -9.32 -17.98
C GLU A 396 46.09 -10.60 -18.62
N LEU A 397 45.22 -11.48 -19.13
CA LEU A 397 45.59 -12.73 -19.81
C LEU A 397 45.78 -12.58 -21.32
N THR A 398 45.61 -11.40 -21.90
CA THR A 398 45.58 -11.21 -23.36
C THR A 398 46.87 -11.72 -24.04
N ALA A 399 48.03 -11.50 -23.45
CA ALA A 399 49.33 -11.94 -23.97
C ALA A 399 49.43 -13.49 -23.98
N SER A 400 49.03 -14.13 -22.89
CA SER A 400 49.04 -15.58 -22.70
C SER A 400 48.05 -16.26 -23.67
N LEU A 401 46.84 -15.71 -23.83
CA LEU A 401 45.81 -16.21 -24.73
C LEU A 401 46.22 -16.07 -26.20
N ALA A 402 46.87 -14.95 -26.56
CA ALA A 402 47.44 -14.79 -27.91
C ALA A 402 48.51 -15.84 -28.19
N HIS A 403 49.33 -16.15 -27.20
CA HIS A 403 50.34 -17.20 -27.33
C HIS A 403 49.74 -18.60 -27.47
N GLU A 404 48.73 -18.94 -26.63
CA GLU A 404 48.00 -20.22 -26.70
C GLU A 404 47.24 -20.44 -28.02
N LEU A 405 46.72 -19.37 -28.61
CA LEU A 405 46.11 -19.45 -29.96
C LEU A 405 47.17 -19.53 -31.07
N SER A 406 48.30 -18.83 -30.94
CA SER A 406 49.34 -18.82 -31.93
C SER A 406 50.08 -20.16 -32.01
N GLN A 407 50.24 -20.89 -30.91
CA GLN A 407 50.89 -22.20 -30.88
C GLN A 407 50.28 -23.23 -31.82
N PRO A 408 48.97 -23.61 -31.67
CA PRO A 408 48.36 -24.59 -32.56
C PRO A 408 48.26 -24.08 -34.01
N LEU A 409 48.01 -22.76 -34.20
CA LEU A 409 48.00 -22.20 -35.54
C LEU A 409 49.36 -22.29 -36.25
N THR A 410 50.47 -22.04 -35.51
CA THR A 410 51.83 -22.20 -36.06
C THR A 410 52.12 -23.67 -36.34
N ALA A 411 51.71 -24.58 -35.45
CA ALA A 411 51.88 -26.02 -35.67
C ALA A 411 51.12 -26.53 -36.90
N ILE A 412 49.85 -26.07 -37.09
CA ILE A 412 49.06 -26.34 -38.27
C ILE A 412 49.78 -25.84 -39.53
N LEU A 413 50.30 -24.62 -39.52
CA LEU A 413 51.02 -24.05 -40.66
C LEU A 413 52.26 -24.86 -40.99
N ASN A 414 53.12 -25.14 -39.98
CA ASN A 414 54.35 -25.92 -40.18
C ASN A 414 54.08 -27.33 -40.72
N ASN A 415 53.08 -28.04 -40.17
CA ASN A 415 52.69 -29.36 -40.65
C ASN A 415 52.08 -29.29 -42.05
N ALA A 416 51.33 -28.28 -42.39
CA ALA A 416 50.78 -28.07 -43.75
C ALA A 416 51.94 -27.82 -44.78
N GLU A 417 52.90 -26.97 -44.41
CA GLU A 417 54.11 -26.76 -45.25
C GLU A 417 54.95 -28.03 -45.41
N ALA A 418 55.12 -28.82 -44.33
CA ALA A 418 55.78 -30.12 -44.39
C ALA A 418 55.08 -31.09 -45.36
N VAL A 419 53.71 -31.15 -45.27
CA VAL A 419 52.92 -31.96 -46.22
C VAL A 419 53.14 -31.52 -47.69
N GLN A 420 53.15 -30.21 -47.95
CA GLN A 420 53.43 -29.65 -49.25
C GLN A 420 54.81 -30.08 -49.79
N CYS A 421 55.85 -30.00 -48.94
CA CYS A 421 57.19 -30.44 -49.33
C CYS A 421 57.26 -31.94 -49.56
N LEU A 422 56.65 -32.78 -48.73
CA LEU A 422 56.59 -34.22 -48.88
C LEU A 422 55.86 -34.64 -50.19
N LEU A 423 54.84 -33.93 -50.60
CA LEU A 423 54.10 -34.19 -51.84
C LEU A 423 54.81 -33.68 -53.12
N ALA A 424 55.72 -32.71 -53.00
CA ALA A 424 56.52 -32.16 -54.11
C ALA A 424 57.77 -32.97 -54.40
N GLY A 425 58.16 -33.94 -53.59
CA GLY A 425 59.33 -34.81 -53.80
C GLY A 425 59.06 -35.98 -54.72
N ASP A 426 60.14 -36.56 -55.35
CA ASP A 426 60.04 -37.70 -56.32
C ASP A 426 59.58 -39.00 -55.63
N ALA A 427 59.64 -39.14 -54.30
CA ALA A 427 59.16 -40.30 -53.55
C ALA A 427 58.26 -39.83 -52.40
N VAL A 428 56.94 -39.90 -52.59
CA VAL A 428 55.96 -39.47 -51.60
C VAL A 428 55.83 -40.52 -50.49
N ASN A 429 56.19 -40.12 -49.23
CA ASN A 429 55.94 -40.95 -48.05
C ASN A 429 54.54 -40.65 -47.51
N LEU A 430 53.54 -41.48 -47.91
CA LEU A 430 52.14 -41.32 -47.52
C LEU A 430 51.91 -41.46 -46.00
N GLU A 431 52.77 -42.17 -45.26
CA GLU A 431 52.67 -42.37 -43.80
C GLU A 431 52.99 -41.08 -43.09
N LEU A 432 54.07 -40.38 -43.43
CA LEU A 432 54.43 -39.07 -42.87
C LEU A 432 53.42 -37.99 -43.26
N VAL A 433 52.87 -38.06 -44.48
CA VAL A 433 51.79 -37.15 -44.89
C VAL A 433 50.53 -37.34 -44.00
N ARG A 434 50.16 -38.59 -43.69
CA ARG A 434 49.02 -38.90 -42.84
C ARG A 434 49.24 -38.46 -41.43
N GLU A 435 50.42 -38.72 -40.85
CA GLU A 435 50.79 -38.30 -39.52
C GLU A 435 50.71 -36.73 -39.34
N ALA A 436 51.26 -35.99 -40.29
CA ALA A 436 51.20 -34.56 -40.33
C ALA A 436 49.74 -34.02 -40.47
N LEU A 437 48.87 -34.69 -41.22
CA LEU A 437 47.46 -34.34 -41.33
C LEU A 437 46.70 -34.64 -40.02
N GLU A 438 47.00 -35.76 -39.35
CA GLU A 438 46.41 -36.08 -38.04
C GLU A 438 46.78 -35.04 -37.01
N ASP A 439 48.05 -34.55 -36.99
CA ASP A 439 48.49 -33.46 -36.12
C ASP A 439 47.79 -32.14 -36.43
N ILE A 440 47.59 -31.77 -37.71
CA ILE A 440 46.83 -30.58 -38.09
C ILE A 440 45.41 -30.66 -37.52
N VAL A 441 44.72 -31.80 -37.66
CA VAL A 441 43.36 -31.98 -37.13
C VAL A 441 43.32 -31.89 -35.59
N ALA A 442 44.35 -32.41 -34.91
CA ALA A 442 44.48 -32.32 -33.44
C ALA A 442 44.68 -30.88 -32.97
N ASP A 443 45.53 -30.11 -33.66
CA ASP A 443 45.79 -28.71 -33.33
C ASP A 443 44.62 -27.77 -33.67
N ASP A 444 43.90 -28.03 -34.76
CA ASP A 444 42.65 -27.30 -35.08
C ASP A 444 41.57 -27.48 -33.98
N LYS A 445 41.39 -28.74 -33.53
CA LYS A 445 40.50 -29.00 -32.38
C LYS A 445 40.95 -28.25 -31.11
N ARG A 446 42.27 -28.22 -30.82
CA ARG A 446 42.84 -27.50 -29.67
C ARG A 446 42.57 -26.01 -29.78
N ALA A 447 42.81 -25.37 -30.91
CA ALA A 447 42.50 -23.97 -31.18
C ALA A 447 40.99 -23.67 -30.99
N GLY A 448 40.14 -24.54 -31.53
CA GLY A 448 38.69 -24.44 -31.39
C GLY A 448 38.20 -24.51 -29.92
N ASP A 449 38.84 -25.35 -29.10
CA ASP A 449 38.54 -25.47 -27.66
C ASP A 449 38.94 -24.21 -26.90
N VAL A 450 40.09 -23.62 -27.18
CA VAL A 450 40.51 -22.31 -26.60
C VAL A 450 39.48 -21.24 -26.93
N ILE A 451 39.10 -21.07 -28.18
CA ILE A 451 38.12 -20.07 -28.65
C ILE A 451 36.76 -20.30 -27.96
N ARG A 452 36.31 -21.54 -27.84
CA ARG A 452 35.02 -21.89 -27.21
C ARG A 452 34.99 -21.50 -25.74
N ARG A 453 36.05 -21.77 -24.98
CA ARG A 453 36.18 -21.41 -23.54
C ARG A 453 36.23 -19.91 -23.36
N LEU A 454 36.96 -19.17 -24.19
CA LEU A 454 36.97 -17.71 -24.18
C LEU A 454 35.59 -17.11 -24.43
N ARG A 455 34.83 -17.66 -25.39
CA ARG A 455 33.48 -17.19 -25.70
C ARG A 455 32.52 -17.38 -24.52
N VAL A 456 32.64 -18.50 -23.77
CA VAL A 456 31.81 -18.76 -22.58
C VAL A 456 32.10 -17.75 -21.49
N LEU A 457 33.34 -17.42 -21.19
CA LEU A 457 33.74 -16.45 -20.19
C LEU A 457 33.29 -15.01 -20.52
N LEU A 458 33.24 -14.64 -21.79
CA LEU A 458 32.84 -13.31 -22.27
C LEU A 458 31.33 -13.13 -22.46
N LYS A 459 30.56 -14.23 -22.47
CA LYS A 459 29.11 -14.15 -22.69
C LYS A 459 28.43 -13.30 -21.61
N LYS A 460 27.73 -12.25 -22.03
CA LYS A 460 26.77 -11.53 -21.20
C LYS A 460 25.44 -12.29 -21.25
N GLY A 461 25.01 -12.87 -20.15
CA GLY A 461 23.76 -13.65 -20.09
C GLY A 461 23.15 -13.64 -18.70
N ASP A 462 21.91 -14.09 -18.63
CA ASP A 462 21.20 -14.32 -17.37
C ASP A 462 21.87 -15.46 -16.60
N LEU A 463 21.73 -15.46 -15.28
CA LEU A 463 22.25 -16.48 -14.37
C LEU A 463 21.60 -17.83 -14.67
N GLU A 464 22.39 -18.81 -15.11
CA GLU A 464 21.95 -20.18 -15.34
C GLU A 464 22.44 -21.10 -14.22
N PHE A 465 21.67 -21.22 -13.16
CA PHE A 465 21.98 -22.15 -12.08
C PHE A 465 21.74 -23.59 -12.49
N ALA A 466 22.83 -24.37 -12.58
CA ALA A 466 22.83 -25.81 -12.86
C ALA A 466 23.48 -26.60 -11.73
N TRP A 467 23.32 -27.91 -11.75
CA TRP A 467 24.08 -28.82 -10.89
C TRP A 467 25.44 -29.09 -11.53
N LEU A 468 26.53 -28.80 -10.83
CA LEU A 468 27.87 -28.77 -11.36
C LEU A 468 28.80 -29.63 -10.48
N ASP A 469 29.81 -30.23 -11.12
CA ASP A 469 31.00 -30.77 -10.45
C ASP A 469 32.02 -29.65 -10.24
N ALA A 470 32.38 -29.39 -9.00
CA ALA A 470 33.36 -28.35 -8.64
C ALA A 470 34.74 -28.66 -9.21
N ASN A 471 35.12 -29.94 -9.32
CA ASN A 471 36.41 -30.37 -9.90
C ASN A 471 36.48 -30.04 -11.41
N GLU A 472 35.38 -30.17 -12.14
CA GLU A 472 35.35 -29.77 -13.57
C GLU A 472 35.61 -28.26 -13.70
N VAL A 473 34.90 -27.43 -12.89
CA VAL A 473 35.05 -25.98 -12.94
C VAL A 473 36.49 -25.55 -12.64
N VAL A 474 37.09 -26.12 -11.59
CA VAL A 474 38.48 -25.86 -11.21
C VAL A 474 39.44 -26.29 -12.33
N SER A 475 39.26 -27.49 -12.89
CA SER A 475 40.15 -28.04 -13.92
C SER A 475 40.13 -27.20 -15.19
N GLU A 476 38.95 -26.68 -15.59
CA GLU A 476 38.82 -25.81 -16.77
C GLU A 476 39.58 -24.49 -16.60
N VAL A 477 39.51 -23.86 -15.39
CA VAL A 477 40.29 -22.65 -15.12
C VAL A 477 41.78 -22.93 -15.03
N ALA A 478 42.16 -23.99 -14.33
CA ALA A 478 43.56 -24.38 -14.21
C ALA A 478 44.19 -24.63 -15.58
N TRP A 479 43.47 -25.27 -16.49
CA TRP A 479 43.92 -25.46 -17.89
C TRP A 479 44.09 -24.10 -18.61
N LEU A 480 43.15 -23.16 -18.43
CA LEU A 480 43.19 -21.84 -19.07
C LEU A 480 44.37 -21.00 -18.65
N VAL A 481 44.77 -21.04 -17.37
CA VAL A 481 45.89 -20.23 -16.81
C VAL A 481 47.24 -20.93 -16.86
N ARG A 482 47.33 -22.15 -17.44
CA ARG A 482 48.55 -22.96 -17.43
C ARG A 482 49.71 -22.27 -18.15
N SER A 483 49.50 -21.68 -19.30
CA SER A 483 50.54 -20.97 -20.05
C SER A 483 51.01 -19.73 -19.31
N ASP A 484 50.10 -19.02 -18.66
CA ASP A 484 50.44 -17.84 -17.83
C ASP A 484 51.30 -18.26 -16.63
N ALA A 485 50.96 -19.35 -15.95
CA ALA A 485 51.76 -19.92 -14.86
C ALA A 485 53.20 -20.24 -15.30
N VAL A 486 53.36 -20.89 -16.49
CA VAL A 486 54.68 -21.18 -17.06
C VAL A 486 55.44 -19.91 -17.40
N GLY A 487 54.80 -18.91 -18.04
CA GLY A 487 55.43 -17.64 -18.38
C GLY A 487 55.87 -16.83 -17.15
N ARG A 488 55.19 -16.98 -16.01
CA ARG A 488 55.53 -16.35 -14.74
C ARG A 488 56.46 -17.20 -13.86
N ASN A 489 56.88 -18.36 -14.31
CA ASN A 489 57.69 -19.34 -13.59
C ASN A 489 57.03 -19.78 -12.26
N VAL A 490 55.70 -20.08 -12.30
CA VAL A 490 54.93 -20.55 -11.14
C VAL A 490 54.60 -22.03 -11.33
N GLY A 491 54.99 -22.85 -10.35
CA GLY A 491 54.59 -24.25 -10.27
C GLY A 491 53.12 -24.37 -9.84
N MET A 492 52.24 -24.88 -10.69
CA MET A 492 50.83 -25.07 -10.35
C MET A 492 50.53 -26.53 -10.01
N ARG A 493 49.88 -26.77 -8.88
CA ARG A 493 49.49 -28.08 -8.38
C ARG A 493 47.99 -28.16 -8.12
N LEU A 494 47.36 -29.22 -8.62
CA LEU A 494 45.95 -29.52 -8.37
C LEU A 494 45.83 -30.70 -7.40
N GLU A 495 45.12 -30.48 -6.30
CA GLU A 495 44.81 -31.48 -5.27
C GLU A 495 43.28 -31.61 -5.17
N LEU A 496 42.69 -32.35 -6.12
CA LEU A 496 41.24 -32.49 -6.25
C LEU A 496 40.76 -33.73 -5.50
N ALA A 497 39.87 -33.54 -4.54
CA ALA A 497 39.25 -34.65 -3.83
C ALA A 497 38.35 -35.47 -4.78
N PRO A 498 38.47 -36.80 -4.75
CA PRO A 498 37.55 -37.66 -5.51
C PRO A 498 36.12 -37.61 -4.90
N ASP A 499 35.13 -37.91 -5.69
CA ASP A 499 33.72 -38.12 -5.26
C ASP A 499 33.09 -36.94 -4.48
N LEU A 500 33.37 -35.72 -4.90
CA LEU A 500 32.72 -34.55 -4.33
C LEU A 500 31.23 -34.51 -4.72
N PRO A 501 30.34 -34.10 -3.79
CA PRO A 501 28.95 -33.89 -4.11
C PRO A 501 28.79 -32.72 -5.08
N ILE A 502 27.79 -32.84 -5.98
CA ILE A 502 27.43 -31.76 -6.92
C ILE A 502 26.93 -30.52 -6.18
N VAL A 503 27.34 -29.36 -6.66
CA VAL A 503 26.94 -28.05 -6.16
C VAL A 503 25.98 -27.37 -7.12
N ARG A 504 25.10 -26.52 -6.61
CA ARG A 504 24.21 -25.71 -7.45
C ARG A 504 24.83 -24.36 -7.73
N GLY A 505 25.11 -24.05 -9.00
CA GLY A 505 25.74 -22.81 -9.35
C GLY A 505 25.69 -22.47 -10.83
N ASP A 506 26.11 -21.24 -11.14
CA ASP A 506 26.37 -20.80 -12.51
C ASP A 506 27.86 -21.09 -12.84
N ARG A 507 28.09 -21.95 -13.84
CA ARG A 507 29.43 -22.41 -14.24
C ARG A 507 30.37 -21.25 -14.56
N VAL A 508 29.88 -20.25 -15.30
CA VAL A 508 30.69 -19.11 -15.73
C VAL A 508 31.09 -18.22 -14.56
N GLN A 509 30.17 -18.01 -13.63
CA GLN A 509 30.47 -17.22 -12.43
C GLN A 509 31.46 -17.93 -11.50
N LEU A 510 31.31 -19.24 -11.30
CA LEU A 510 32.25 -20.00 -10.47
C LEU A 510 33.64 -20.08 -11.12
N GLN A 511 33.73 -20.21 -12.45
CA GLN A 511 35.00 -20.08 -13.17
C GLN A 511 35.66 -18.71 -12.93
N GLN A 512 34.85 -17.64 -12.92
CA GLN A 512 35.36 -16.29 -12.64
C GLN A 512 35.92 -16.16 -11.19
N VAL A 513 35.25 -16.78 -10.21
CA VAL A 513 35.77 -16.82 -8.83
C VAL A 513 37.16 -17.46 -8.81
N VAL A 514 37.28 -18.68 -9.36
CA VAL A 514 38.55 -19.41 -9.38
C VAL A 514 39.62 -18.62 -10.15
N LEU A 515 39.29 -18.07 -11.31
CA LEU A 515 40.20 -17.25 -12.12
C LEU A 515 40.71 -16.03 -11.38
N ASN A 516 39.84 -15.26 -10.74
CA ASN A 516 40.21 -14.08 -9.98
C ASN A 516 41.15 -14.41 -8.81
N LEU A 517 40.91 -15.51 -8.10
CA LEU A 517 41.77 -15.95 -6.99
C LEU A 517 43.11 -16.44 -7.48
N VAL A 518 43.16 -17.20 -8.59
CA VAL A 518 44.42 -17.68 -9.20
C VAL A 518 45.30 -16.52 -9.69
N LEU A 519 44.68 -15.54 -10.40
CA LEU A 519 45.42 -14.36 -10.87
C LEU A 519 45.96 -13.53 -9.72
N ASN A 520 45.19 -13.39 -8.63
CA ASN A 520 45.70 -12.73 -7.41
C ASN A 520 46.89 -13.45 -6.82
N GLY A 521 46.90 -14.79 -6.77
CA GLY A 521 48.04 -15.59 -6.35
C GLY A 521 49.27 -15.41 -7.24
N PHE A 522 49.09 -15.40 -8.56
CA PHE A 522 50.18 -15.12 -9.50
C PHE A 522 50.81 -13.74 -9.27
N ASP A 523 49.99 -12.73 -9.03
CA ASP A 523 50.46 -11.37 -8.80
C ASP A 523 51.19 -11.24 -7.45
N ALA A 524 50.70 -11.94 -6.40
CA ALA A 524 51.36 -11.95 -5.09
C ALA A 524 52.78 -12.58 -5.14
N MET A 525 53.05 -13.41 -6.14
CA MET A 525 54.34 -14.06 -6.38
C MET A 525 55.23 -13.30 -7.39
N ARG A 526 54.87 -12.07 -7.82
CA ARG A 526 55.57 -11.32 -8.89
C ARG A 526 56.91 -10.72 -8.40
N GLU A 527 57.04 -10.45 -7.10
CA GLU A 527 58.27 -9.81 -6.57
C GLU A 527 59.47 -10.76 -6.56
N PRO A 528 60.70 -10.25 -6.89
CA PRO A 528 61.94 -11.04 -6.85
C PRO A 528 62.34 -11.33 -5.39
N GLY A 529 62.41 -12.60 -5.00
CA GLY A 529 62.91 -13.01 -3.67
C GLY A 529 62.09 -14.10 -2.97
N SER A 530 60.92 -14.43 -3.42
CA SER A 530 60.18 -15.61 -2.98
C SER A 530 60.83 -16.87 -3.59
N GLY A 531 61.18 -17.85 -2.77
CA GLY A 531 61.74 -19.14 -3.16
C GLY A 531 60.94 -19.86 -4.26
N ASP A 532 60.69 -21.14 -4.16
CA ASP A 532 59.84 -21.85 -5.13
C ASP A 532 58.44 -21.24 -5.21
N ARG A 533 58.10 -20.59 -6.34
CA ARG A 533 56.78 -20.01 -6.61
C ARG A 533 55.81 -21.15 -6.89
N THR A 534 54.93 -21.40 -5.93
CA THR A 534 53.95 -22.50 -6.03
C THR A 534 52.53 -21.99 -5.76
N LEU A 535 51.62 -22.35 -6.65
CA LEU A 535 50.17 -22.17 -6.46
C LEU A 535 49.53 -23.54 -6.34
N VAL A 536 48.80 -23.78 -5.27
CA VAL A 536 48.05 -25.03 -5.03
C VAL A 536 46.54 -24.76 -5.02
N ILE A 537 45.81 -25.48 -5.87
CA ILE A 537 44.36 -25.43 -5.87
C ILE A 537 43.84 -26.75 -5.30
N ARG A 538 43.09 -26.69 -4.19
CA ARG A 538 42.52 -27.85 -3.52
C ARG A 538 40.99 -27.79 -3.57
N THR A 539 40.39 -28.95 -3.76
CA THR A 539 38.98 -29.15 -3.50
C THR A 539 38.78 -30.17 -2.41
N ALA A 540 37.86 -29.93 -1.50
CA ALA A 540 37.57 -30.83 -0.40
C ALA A 540 36.09 -30.78 -0.01
N ARG A 541 35.64 -31.80 0.71
CA ARG A 541 34.35 -31.73 1.40
C ARG A 541 34.56 -30.95 2.70
N ASP A 542 34.11 -29.71 2.74
CA ASP A 542 34.30 -28.80 3.87
C ASP A 542 33.40 -29.22 5.07
N SER A 543 32.14 -29.61 4.77
CA SER A 543 31.21 -30.13 5.76
C SER A 543 30.21 -31.12 5.12
N ALA A 544 29.26 -31.66 5.90
CA ALA A 544 28.20 -32.47 5.38
C ALA A 544 27.32 -31.70 4.34
N ALA A 545 27.31 -30.38 4.41
CA ALA A 545 26.45 -29.49 3.64
C ALA A 545 27.22 -28.61 2.64
N ALA A 546 28.56 -28.68 2.53
CA ALA A 546 29.35 -27.80 1.70
C ALA A 546 30.56 -28.46 1.06
N VAL A 547 30.91 -28.05 -0.17
CA VAL A 547 32.18 -28.29 -0.85
C VAL A 547 33.03 -27.04 -0.70
N GLY A 548 34.29 -27.20 -0.31
CA GLY A 548 35.27 -26.15 -0.20
C GLY A 548 36.26 -26.18 -1.37
N VAL A 549 36.62 -25.00 -1.85
CA VAL A 549 37.72 -24.80 -2.83
C VAL A 549 38.71 -23.81 -2.22
N SER A 550 39.97 -24.17 -2.16
CA SER A 550 41.03 -23.31 -1.67
C SER A 550 42.12 -23.09 -2.71
N ILE A 551 42.60 -21.86 -2.81
CA ILE A 551 43.70 -21.43 -3.66
C ILE A 551 44.78 -20.88 -2.70
N GLU A 552 45.91 -21.58 -2.65
CA GLU A 552 47.08 -21.28 -1.80
C GLU A 552 48.23 -20.81 -2.68
N ASP A 553 48.81 -19.66 -2.38
CA ASP A 553 49.97 -19.11 -3.03
C ASP A 553 51.17 -19.04 -2.05
N SER A 554 52.41 -19.03 -2.59
CA SER A 554 53.64 -18.82 -1.84
C SER A 554 54.16 -17.38 -1.97
N GLY A 555 53.26 -16.41 -2.14
CA GLY A 555 53.57 -15.00 -2.36
C GLY A 555 53.86 -14.19 -1.08
N SER A 556 53.68 -12.88 -1.17
CA SER A 556 53.91 -11.95 -0.06
C SER A 556 52.84 -12.00 1.05
N GLY A 557 51.70 -12.63 0.81
CA GLY A 557 50.53 -12.52 1.70
C GLY A 557 49.93 -11.11 1.73
N PHE A 558 49.21 -10.78 2.80
CA PHE A 558 48.57 -9.48 3.00
C PHE A 558 48.65 -9.03 4.46
N ASP A 559 48.52 -7.72 4.73
CA ASP A 559 48.49 -7.19 6.08
C ASP A 559 47.18 -7.62 6.78
N GLU A 560 47.24 -8.14 8.00
CA GLU A 560 46.08 -8.57 8.78
C GLU A 560 45.10 -7.44 9.03
N THR A 561 45.56 -6.19 9.05
CA THR A 561 44.70 -5.01 9.19
C THR A 561 43.83 -4.76 7.95
N ASP A 562 44.18 -5.33 6.80
CA ASP A 562 43.49 -5.20 5.54
C ASP A 562 42.53 -6.39 5.23
N ALA A 563 42.50 -7.41 6.10
CA ALA A 563 41.74 -8.64 5.87
C ALA A 563 40.24 -8.42 5.54
N ASP A 564 39.59 -7.45 6.16
CA ASP A 564 38.19 -7.09 5.85
C ASP A 564 38.08 -6.11 4.68
N ARG A 565 39.12 -5.27 4.47
CA ARG A 565 39.11 -4.21 3.45
C ARG A 565 39.40 -4.74 2.06
N MET A 566 40.20 -5.80 1.93
CA MET A 566 40.59 -6.37 0.63
C MET A 566 39.38 -6.89 -0.18
N PHE A 567 38.25 -7.13 0.47
CA PHE A 567 37.00 -7.51 -0.20
C PHE A 567 36.10 -6.33 -0.55
N GLN A 568 36.51 -5.08 -0.23
CA GLN A 568 35.74 -3.89 -0.60
C GLN A 568 36.01 -3.52 -2.07
N PRO A 569 34.96 -3.08 -2.81
CA PRO A 569 35.15 -2.62 -4.18
C PRO A 569 36.17 -1.47 -4.27
N LEU A 570 37.00 -1.49 -5.32
CA LEU A 570 38.05 -0.49 -5.60
C LEU A 570 39.20 -0.44 -4.59
N TYR A 571 39.27 -1.37 -3.64
CA TYR A 571 40.43 -1.50 -2.76
C TYR A 571 41.52 -2.32 -3.44
N THR A 572 42.71 -1.74 -3.59
CA THR A 572 43.88 -2.41 -4.18
C THR A 572 45.17 -1.87 -3.59
N THR A 573 46.11 -2.75 -3.35
CA THR A 573 47.50 -2.43 -3.02
C THR A 573 48.43 -2.44 -4.24
N LYS A 574 47.87 -2.77 -5.43
CA LYS A 574 48.62 -2.90 -6.70
C LYS A 574 48.64 -1.57 -7.45
N THR A 575 49.75 -1.27 -8.12
CA THR A 575 49.88 -0.09 -9.01
C THR A 575 49.03 -0.21 -10.27
N GLU A 576 48.77 -1.40 -10.74
CA GLU A 576 47.93 -1.74 -11.87
C GLU A 576 46.84 -2.72 -11.40
N GLY A 577 45.57 -2.33 -11.53
CA GLY A 577 44.42 -3.15 -11.15
C GLY A 577 43.27 -2.33 -10.56
N LEU A 578 42.04 -2.67 -10.93
CA LEU A 578 40.86 -1.94 -10.52
C LEU A 578 40.40 -2.24 -9.08
N GLY A 579 41.05 -3.15 -8.35
CA GLY A 579 40.66 -3.53 -6.99
C GLY A 579 39.24 -4.18 -6.89
N MET A 580 38.76 -4.77 -7.98
CA MET A 580 37.41 -5.34 -8.03
C MET A 580 37.38 -6.88 -7.94
N GLY A 581 38.50 -7.57 -8.18
CA GLY A 581 38.51 -9.03 -8.33
C GLY A 581 38.01 -9.79 -7.11
N LEU A 582 38.52 -9.47 -5.90
CA LEU A 582 38.09 -10.11 -4.63
C LEU A 582 36.65 -9.72 -4.26
N ALA A 583 36.24 -8.46 -4.49
CA ALA A 583 34.88 -7.99 -4.23
C ALA A 583 33.86 -8.72 -5.11
N ILE A 584 34.19 -8.92 -6.38
CA ILE A 584 33.37 -9.69 -7.34
C ILE A 584 33.31 -11.16 -6.92
N ALA A 585 34.44 -11.77 -6.59
CA ALA A 585 34.50 -13.15 -6.12
C ALA A 585 33.63 -13.37 -4.87
N ARG A 586 33.71 -12.47 -3.87
CA ARG A 586 32.87 -12.53 -2.67
C ARG A 586 31.38 -12.37 -2.97
N THR A 587 31.03 -11.48 -3.90
CA THR A 587 29.65 -11.27 -4.33
C THR A 587 29.08 -12.50 -5.03
N ILE A 588 29.87 -13.12 -5.92
CA ILE A 588 29.46 -14.33 -6.63
C ILE A 588 29.28 -15.50 -5.66
N VAL A 589 30.25 -15.75 -4.80
CA VAL A 589 30.18 -16.83 -3.80
C VAL A 589 28.97 -16.63 -2.89
N GLY A 590 28.73 -15.39 -2.41
CA GLY A 590 27.55 -15.07 -1.63
C GLY A 590 26.24 -15.31 -2.36
N ALA A 591 26.15 -14.98 -3.66
CA ALA A 591 24.97 -15.25 -4.49
C ALA A 591 24.70 -16.76 -4.69
N HIS A 592 25.76 -17.60 -4.54
CA HIS A 592 25.67 -19.06 -4.55
C HIS A 592 25.42 -19.66 -3.16
N GLY A 593 25.16 -18.83 -2.13
CA GLY A 593 24.92 -19.28 -0.76
C GLY A 593 26.17 -19.74 -0.02
N GLY A 594 27.35 -19.45 -0.56
CA GLY A 594 28.65 -19.78 0.02
C GLY A 594 29.31 -18.62 0.78
N ARG A 595 30.53 -18.85 1.26
CA ARG A 595 31.35 -17.86 1.94
C ARG A 595 32.78 -17.87 1.35
N LEU A 596 33.38 -16.71 1.18
CA LEU A 596 34.79 -16.52 0.77
C LEU A 596 35.57 -15.87 1.90
N GLU A 597 36.68 -16.49 2.27
CA GLU A 597 37.57 -16.06 3.34
C GLU A 597 39.02 -16.10 2.83
N GLY A 598 39.90 -15.30 3.43
CA GLY A 598 41.34 -15.29 3.13
C GLY A 598 42.13 -15.29 4.43
N ALA A 599 43.24 -16.03 4.45
CA ALA A 599 44.17 -16.11 5.59
C ALA A 599 45.62 -16.16 5.07
N ASN A 600 46.55 -15.56 5.83
CA ASN A 600 47.98 -15.75 5.55
C ASN A 600 48.43 -17.15 5.95
N ASN A 601 49.35 -17.73 5.16
CA ASN A 601 49.95 -19.01 5.43
C ASN A 601 50.98 -18.88 6.56
N ALA A 602 51.32 -19.99 7.24
CA ALA A 602 52.25 -19.98 8.38
C ALA A 602 53.69 -19.53 8.02
N GLU A 603 54.15 -19.83 6.82
CA GLU A 603 55.51 -19.49 6.38
C GLU A 603 55.49 -18.28 5.44
N HIS A 604 54.91 -18.40 4.27
CA HIS A 604 54.77 -17.33 3.26
C HIS A 604 53.51 -17.52 2.41
N GLY A 605 52.91 -16.40 1.92
CA GLY A 605 51.79 -16.40 1.03
C GLY A 605 50.43 -16.35 1.73
N ALA A 606 49.38 -16.53 0.95
CA ALA A 606 48.01 -16.50 1.40
C ALA A 606 47.20 -17.69 0.88
N THR A 607 46.17 -18.04 1.62
CA THR A 607 45.15 -19.00 1.18
C THR A 607 43.79 -18.31 1.14
N PHE A 608 43.16 -18.34 -0.04
CA PHE A 608 41.78 -17.95 -0.22
C PHE A 608 40.90 -19.20 -0.31
N HIS A 609 39.89 -19.26 0.55
CA HIS A 609 39.00 -20.41 0.65
C HIS A 609 37.57 -19.97 0.45
N PHE A 610 36.82 -20.69 -0.43
CA PHE A 610 35.39 -20.47 -0.55
C PHE A 610 34.61 -21.77 -0.47
N THR A 611 33.36 -21.67 0.03
CA THR A 611 32.45 -22.80 0.21
C THR A 611 31.25 -22.66 -0.73
N LEU A 612 30.72 -23.80 -1.16
CA LEU A 612 29.48 -23.89 -1.97
C LEU A 612 28.55 -24.92 -1.33
N PRO A 613 27.24 -24.60 -1.14
CA PRO A 613 26.29 -25.53 -0.56
C PRO A 613 26.03 -26.71 -1.51
N VAL A 614 25.96 -27.92 -0.93
CA VAL A 614 25.65 -29.15 -1.66
C VAL A 614 24.15 -29.43 -1.62
N ARG A 615 23.69 -30.32 -2.51
CA ARG A 615 22.33 -30.87 -2.44
C ARG A 615 22.21 -31.69 -1.16
N GLN A 616 21.39 -31.23 -0.21
CA GLN A 616 20.92 -32.15 0.83
C GLN A 616 20.03 -33.21 0.18
N GLU A 617 20.47 -34.45 0.11
CA GLU A 617 19.56 -35.57 -0.09
C GLU A 617 18.61 -35.54 1.10
N ALA A 618 17.31 -35.30 0.82
CA ALA A 618 16.28 -35.50 1.81
C ALA A 618 16.44 -36.96 2.29
N ALA A 619 16.78 -37.14 3.54
CA ALA A 619 16.78 -38.46 4.16
C ALA A 619 15.40 -39.09 3.94
N ALA A 620 15.40 -40.21 3.20
CA ALA A 620 14.23 -40.99 2.87
C ALA A 620 13.57 -41.59 4.11
#